data_163960a073780b06cfd92d9bc83f3366
#
_entry.id   163960a073780b06cfd92d9bc83f3366
#
_cell.length_a   1.000
_cell.length_b   1.000
_cell.length_c   1.000
_cell.angle_alpha   90.00
_cell.angle_beta   90.00
_cell.angle_gamma   90.00
#
_symmetry.space_group_name_H-M   'P 1'
#
loop_
_entity.id
_entity.type
_entity.pdbx_description
1 polymer ?
#
loop_
_entity_poly.entity_id
_entity_poly.type
_entity_poly.pdbx_seq_one_letter_code
_entity_poly.pdbx_strand_id
1 'polypeptide(L)'
;IDVSLVGSEMCIRDRVGTSGISEEHLSELTKLFTNSNCIVVPNFSISAILLMHLSEIATPYFSTIEIIEFHHNNKIDAPSGTALATAEKISQNMTENLHDPTTDLALEGARGAKAQGNIPIHSVRMEGMLAHQEVIFGSTGQTLTIRQDSSDRSSFMPGVLMAIKGVPNLTGVDVGLETLMDV
;
A
#
# COMPACT_ATOMS: atom_id res chain seq x y z
N ILE A 1 -12.81 -11.19 -13.07
CA ILE A 1 -13.68 -10.13 -12.53
C ILE A 1 -14.53 -9.65 -13.68
N ASP A 2 -15.83 -9.99 -13.66
CA ASP A 2 -16.78 -9.45 -14.62
C ASP A 2 -17.04 -7.99 -14.26
N VAL A 3 -16.48 -7.07 -15.03
CA VAL A 3 -16.87 -5.67 -14.98
C VAL A 3 -18.12 -5.53 -15.84
N SER A 4 -19.29 -5.54 -15.20
CA SER A 4 -20.54 -5.28 -15.87
C SER A 4 -20.67 -3.77 -16.16
N LEU A 5 -20.38 -3.38 -17.40
CA LEU A 5 -20.59 -2.03 -17.89
C LEU A 5 -22.06 -1.87 -18.28
N VAL A 6 -22.86 -1.22 -17.46
CA VAL A 6 -24.25 -0.89 -17.75
C VAL A 6 -24.34 0.57 -18.22
N GLY A 7 -24.63 0.75 -19.51
CA GLY A 7 -25.37 1.89 -20.07
C GLY A 7 -24.73 3.27 -20.07
N SER A 8 -24.54 3.80 -21.24
CA SER A 8 -23.87 5.04 -21.63
C SER A 8 -24.60 6.37 -21.33
N GLU A 9 -25.63 6.41 -20.52
CA GLU A 9 -26.43 7.65 -20.33
C GLU A 9 -26.61 8.11 -18.87
N MET A 10 -26.07 7.40 -17.88
CA MET A 10 -26.01 7.91 -16.50
C MET A 10 -24.56 8.23 -16.14
N CYS A 11 -24.36 9.35 -15.45
CA CYS A 11 -23.09 9.71 -14.84
C CYS A 11 -22.66 8.60 -13.86
N ILE A 12 -22.03 7.54 -14.39
CA ILE A 12 -21.55 6.41 -13.61
C ILE A 12 -20.31 6.90 -12.86
N ARG A 13 -20.30 6.65 -11.55
CA ARG A 13 -19.22 7.01 -10.64
C ARG A 13 -18.76 5.73 -9.99
N ASP A 14 -17.74 5.10 -10.59
CA ASP A 14 -17.29 3.78 -10.18
C ASP A 14 -16.15 3.85 -9.15
N ARG A 15 -16.13 2.86 -8.25
CA ARG A 15 -15.08 2.63 -7.27
C ARG A 15 -14.66 1.19 -7.36
N VAL A 16 -13.44 0.98 -7.79
CA VAL A 16 -12.86 -0.35 -8.00
C VAL A 16 -11.91 -0.64 -6.85
N GLY A 17 -12.34 -1.51 -5.93
CA GLY A 17 -11.56 -1.89 -4.76
C GLY A 17 -10.75 -3.17 -5.03
N THR A 18 -9.61 -3.06 -5.66
CA THR A 18 -8.73 -4.19 -5.94
C THR A 18 -7.28 -3.77 -6.10
N SER A 19 -6.36 -4.62 -5.72
CA SER A 19 -4.91 -4.46 -5.94
C SER A 19 -4.42 -5.15 -7.23
N GLY A 20 -5.31 -5.81 -7.98
CA GLY A 20 -4.93 -6.65 -9.13
C GLY A 20 -5.12 -6.01 -10.50
N ILE A 21 -5.23 -4.67 -10.59
CA ILE A 21 -5.35 -3.95 -11.86
C ILE A 21 -3.97 -3.63 -12.40
N SER A 22 -3.67 -4.11 -13.62
CA SER A 22 -2.43 -3.80 -14.34
C SER A 22 -2.52 -2.42 -15.04
N GLU A 23 -1.37 -1.88 -15.46
CA GLU A 23 -1.31 -0.65 -16.26
C GLU A 23 -2.12 -0.76 -17.57
N GLU A 24 -2.15 -1.95 -18.18
CA GLU A 24 -2.96 -2.21 -19.38
C GLU A 24 -4.45 -2.06 -19.08
N HIS A 25 -4.93 -2.64 -17.97
CA HIS A 25 -6.32 -2.48 -17.52
C HIS A 25 -6.65 -1.02 -17.19
N LEU A 26 -5.73 -0.29 -16.56
CA LEU A 26 -5.91 1.15 -16.28
C LEU A 26 -6.01 1.95 -17.58
N SER A 27 -5.19 1.64 -18.57
CA SER A 27 -5.24 2.27 -19.89
C SER A 27 -6.59 2.02 -20.60
N GLU A 28 -7.13 0.79 -20.49
CA GLU A 28 -8.45 0.46 -21.03
C GLU A 28 -9.56 1.19 -20.30
N LEU A 29 -9.54 1.22 -18.96
CA LEU A 29 -10.51 1.98 -18.16
C LEU A 29 -10.50 3.46 -18.54
N THR A 30 -9.33 4.06 -18.69
CA THR A 30 -9.20 5.48 -19.06
C THR A 30 -9.85 5.77 -20.41
N LYS A 31 -9.80 4.85 -21.36
CA LYS A 31 -10.48 5.01 -22.67
C LYS A 31 -12.00 4.91 -22.57
N LEU A 32 -12.51 4.15 -21.59
CA LEU A 32 -13.94 3.93 -21.39
C LEU A 32 -14.59 5.06 -20.58
N PHE A 33 -13.89 5.59 -19.58
CA PHE A 33 -14.40 6.64 -18.67
C PHE A 33 -14.16 8.05 -19.21
N THR A 34 -14.71 8.36 -20.40
CA THR A 34 -14.58 9.68 -21.04
C THR A 34 -15.59 10.72 -20.54
N ASN A 35 -16.77 10.29 -20.09
CA ASN A 35 -17.87 11.13 -19.63
C ASN A 35 -18.32 10.81 -18.20
N SER A 36 -17.55 10.00 -17.48
CA SER A 36 -17.83 9.55 -16.13
C SER A 36 -16.54 9.44 -15.35
N ASN A 37 -16.65 9.25 -14.02
CA ASN A 37 -15.50 9.24 -13.12
C ASN A 37 -15.36 7.87 -12.49
N CYS A 38 -14.11 7.39 -12.40
CA CYS A 38 -13.76 6.15 -11.74
C CYS A 38 -12.58 6.38 -10.79
N ILE A 39 -12.61 5.79 -9.63
CA ILE A 39 -11.44 5.68 -8.74
C ILE A 39 -11.10 4.20 -8.50
N VAL A 40 -9.86 3.85 -8.79
CA VAL A 40 -9.30 2.54 -8.48
C VAL A 40 -8.54 2.65 -7.15
N VAL A 41 -9.02 1.95 -6.13
CA VAL A 41 -8.45 2.02 -4.77
C VAL A 41 -7.89 0.66 -4.37
N PRO A 42 -6.56 0.47 -4.46
CA PRO A 42 -5.92 -0.77 -4.02
C PRO A 42 -6.06 -1.03 -2.52
N ASN A 43 -6.16 0.03 -1.73
CA ASN A 43 -6.30 -0.05 -0.28
C ASN A 43 -7.20 1.08 0.26
N PHE A 44 -8.26 0.73 0.98
CA PHE A 44 -9.16 1.68 1.64
C PHE A 44 -8.74 2.02 3.09
N SER A 45 -7.64 1.49 3.58
CA SER A 45 -7.15 1.78 4.92
C SER A 45 -6.43 3.12 4.94
N ILE A 46 -7.07 4.15 5.50
CA ILE A 46 -6.46 5.48 5.67
C ILE A 46 -5.16 5.39 6.46
N SER A 47 -5.13 4.56 7.51
CA SER A 47 -3.91 4.37 8.32
C SER A 47 -2.75 3.76 7.54
N ALA A 48 -3.04 2.83 6.61
CA ALA A 48 -2.00 2.24 5.77
C ALA A 48 -1.45 3.25 4.74
N ILE A 49 -2.31 4.08 4.17
CA ILE A 49 -1.91 5.15 3.25
C ILE A 49 -1.04 6.18 3.97
N LEU A 50 -1.47 6.63 5.15
CA LEU A 50 -0.68 7.56 5.96
C LEU A 50 0.65 6.95 6.39
N LEU A 51 0.68 5.66 6.76
CA LEU A 51 1.95 4.97 7.06
C LEU A 51 2.90 5.03 5.86
N MET A 52 2.42 4.73 4.66
CA MET A 52 3.23 4.80 3.43
C MET A 52 3.75 6.22 3.20
N HIS A 53 2.88 7.21 3.24
CA HIS A 53 3.24 8.62 3.01
C HIS A 53 4.24 9.15 4.05
N LEU A 54 4.01 8.89 5.34
CA LEU A 54 4.95 9.27 6.40
C LEU A 54 6.30 8.55 6.27
N SER A 55 6.29 7.32 5.77
CA SER A 55 7.51 6.56 5.50
C SER A 55 8.31 7.19 4.35
N GLU A 56 7.65 7.69 3.30
CA GLU A 56 8.30 8.45 2.22
C GLU A 56 9.00 9.70 2.77
N ILE A 57 8.31 10.47 3.61
CA ILE A 57 8.85 11.68 4.25
C ILE A 57 10.04 11.36 5.15
N ALA A 58 10.00 10.25 5.89
CA ALA A 58 11.06 9.86 6.83
C ALA A 58 12.30 9.33 6.11
N THR A 59 12.15 8.68 4.96
CA THR A 59 13.22 7.94 4.26
C THR A 59 14.53 8.71 4.10
N PRO A 60 14.57 9.99 3.67
CA PRO A 60 15.84 10.69 3.45
C PRO A 60 16.67 10.95 4.70
N TYR A 61 16.11 10.76 5.88
CA TYR A 61 16.74 11.08 7.17
C TYR A 61 17.35 9.87 7.89
N PHE A 62 17.16 8.66 7.34
CA PHE A 62 17.58 7.43 8.00
C PHE A 62 18.38 6.53 7.06
N SER A 63 19.38 5.82 7.62
CA SER A 63 20.31 4.98 6.85
C SER A 63 19.92 3.50 6.81
N THR A 64 19.02 3.06 7.69
CA THR A 64 18.54 1.67 7.75
C THR A 64 17.03 1.64 7.90
N ILE A 65 16.38 0.66 7.26
CA ILE A 65 14.93 0.53 7.24
C ILE A 65 14.58 -0.96 7.29
N GLU A 66 13.60 -1.32 8.13
CA GLU A 66 13.03 -2.67 8.20
C GLU A 66 11.50 -2.56 8.15
N ILE A 67 10.84 -3.47 7.46
CA ILE A 67 9.38 -3.56 7.42
C ILE A 67 8.93 -4.87 8.07
N ILE A 68 7.95 -4.79 8.99
CA ILE A 68 7.32 -5.96 9.58
C ILE A 68 5.82 -5.87 9.29
N GLU A 69 5.25 -6.90 8.65
CA GLU A 69 3.82 -6.97 8.40
C GLU A 69 3.19 -8.16 9.12
N PHE A 70 2.00 -7.98 9.67
CA PHE A 70 1.31 -8.98 10.46
C PHE A 70 -0.09 -9.21 9.88
N HIS A 71 -0.41 -10.46 9.59
CA HIS A 71 -1.72 -10.85 9.09
C HIS A 71 -2.21 -12.14 9.76
N HIS A 72 -3.48 -12.42 9.55
CA HIS A 72 -4.07 -13.66 10.00
C HIS A 72 -3.38 -14.88 9.36
N ASN A 73 -3.37 -15.99 10.08
CA ASN A 73 -2.70 -17.24 9.68
C ASN A 73 -3.22 -17.86 8.37
N ASN A 74 -4.42 -17.48 7.90
CA ASN A 74 -5.01 -17.95 6.64
C ASN A 74 -4.62 -17.11 5.41
N LYS A 75 -3.78 -16.07 5.55
CA LYS A 75 -3.29 -15.30 4.41
C LYS A 75 -2.22 -16.09 3.66
N ILE A 76 -2.49 -16.37 2.37
CA ILE A 76 -1.68 -17.29 1.54
C ILE A 76 -0.47 -16.62 0.89
N ASP A 77 -0.54 -15.32 0.66
CA ASP A 77 0.57 -14.55 0.07
C ASP A 77 1.47 -13.94 1.15
N ALA A 78 2.76 -13.86 0.87
CA ALA A 78 3.77 -13.19 1.68
C ALA A 78 4.94 -12.75 0.77
N PRO A 79 5.44 -11.50 0.91
CA PRO A 79 4.87 -10.41 1.71
C PRO A 79 3.52 -9.93 1.20
N SER A 80 2.80 -9.14 2.03
CA SER A 80 1.54 -8.53 1.61
C SER A 80 1.76 -7.47 0.53
N GLY A 81 0.76 -7.25 -0.34
CA GLY A 81 0.83 -6.21 -1.37
C GLY A 81 1.07 -4.81 -0.79
N THR A 82 0.51 -4.50 0.39
CA THR A 82 0.76 -3.23 1.08
C THR A 82 2.21 -3.08 1.51
N ALA A 83 2.84 -4.16 2.02
CA ALA A 83 4.25 -4.11 2.41
C ALA A 83 5.18 -3.93 1.20
N LEU A 84 4.86 -4.58 0.08
CA LEU A 84 5.60 -4.39 -1.18
C LEU A 84 5.46 -2.96 -1.71
N ALA A 85 4.23 -2.41 -1.73
CA ALA A 85 3.98 -1.03 -2.15
C ALA A 85 4.70 -0.02 -1.23
N THR A 86 4.74 -0.29 0.09
CA THR A 86 5.48 0.54 1.05
C THR A 86 6.99 0.54 0.73
N ALA A 87 7.56 -0.63 0.50
CA ALA A 87 8.98 -0.76 0.15
C ALA A 87 9.30 -0.05 -1.18
N GLU A 88 8.42 -0.16 -2.18
CA GLU A 88 8.57 0.53 -3.47
C GLU A 88 8.59 2.05 -3.28
N LYS A 89 7.60 2.61 -2.57
CA LYS A 89 7.52 4.06 -2.28
C LYS A 89 8.74 4.56 -1.50
N ILE A 90 9.18 3.84 -0.49
CA ILE A 90 10.41 4.14 0.25
C ILE A 90 11.61 4.14 -0.71
N SER A 91 11.76 3.10 -1.54
CA SER A 91 12.92 2.95 -2.44
C SER A 91 13.04 4.09 -3.45
N GLN A 92 11.93 4.67 -3.89
CA GLN A 92 11.90 5.83 -4.79
C GLN A 92 12.44 7.11 -4.14
N ASN A 93 12.47 7.18 -2.80
CA ASN A 93 12.97 8.31 -2.02
C ASN A 93 14.37 8.05 -1.40
N MET A 94 14.99 6.92 -1.73
CA MET A 94 16.34 6.56 -1.31
C MET A 94 17.38 7.06 -2.33
N THR A 95 18.54 7.47 -1.85
CA THR A 95 19.69 7.83 -2.71
C THR A 95 20.48 6.61 -3.15
N GLU A 96 20.49 5.55 -2.35
CA GLU A 96 21.18 4.28 -2.60
C GLU A 96 20.44 3.11 -1.93
N ASN A 97 20.66 1.90 -2.42
CA ASN A 97 20.09 0.70 -1.82
C ASN A 97 20.67 0.46 -0.43
N LEU A 98 19.86 -0.13 0.47
CA LEU A 98 20.32 -0.50 1.80
C LEU A 98 21.46 -1.53 1.71
N HIS A 99 22.48 -1.32 2.53
CA HIS A 99 23.57 -2.26 2.71
C HIS A 99 23.25 -3.20 3.90
N ASP A 100 23.20 -4.49 3.63
CA ASP A 100 23.07 -5.53 4.65
C ASP A 100 24.41 -6.23 4.82
N PRO A 101 25.12 -6.04 5.94
CA PRO A 101 26.43 -6.65 6.18
C PRO A 101 26.35 -8.12 6.58
N THR A 102 25.16 -8.70 6.66
CA THR A 102 24.97 -10.09 7.09
C THR A 102 25.49 -11.05 6.02
N THR A 103 26.60 -11.74 6.31
CA THR A 103 27.24 -12.71 5.39
C THR A 103 27.06 -14.16 5.85
N ASP A 104 26.64 -14.38 7.08
CA ASP A 104 26.44 -15.70 7.66
C ASP A 104 25.01 -15.82 8.23
N LEU A 105 24.21 -16.68 7.61
CA LEU A 105 22.84 -16.96 8.01
C LEU A 105 22.80 -18.35 8.67
N ALA A 106 22.65 -18.38 9.98
CA ALA A 106 22.42 -19.64 10.70
C ALA A 106 21.13 -20.36 10.27
N LEU A 107 20.18 -19.60 9.73
CA LEU A 107 18.94 -20.11 9.15
C LEU A 107 18.56 -19.24 7.94
N GLU A 108 18.26 -19.89 6.81
CA GLU A 108 17.80 -19.20 5.60
C GLU A 108 16.53 -18.40 5.87
N GLY A 109 16.45 -17.19 5.32
CA GLY A 109 15.32 -16.28 5.51
C GLY A 109 15.32 -15.50 6.83
N ALA A 110 16.32 -15.68 7.72
CA ALA A 110 16.39 -14.98 9.01
C ALA A 110 16.40 -13.44 8.88
N ARG A 111 16.87 -12.90 7.74
CA ARG A 111 16.87 -11.47 7.43
C ARG A 111 15.67 -11.00 6.62
N GLY A 112 14.59 -11.79 6.60
CA GLY A 112 13.40 -11.48 5.82
C GLY A 112 13.60 -11.58 4.30
N ALA A 113 12.59 -11.19 3.54
CA ALA A 113 12.66 -11.09 2.07
C ALA A 113 13.13 -9.69 1.69
N LYS A 114 14.12 -9.59 0.78
CA LYS A 114 14.61 -8.30 0.26
C LYS A 114 13.69 -7.80 -0.85
N ALA A 115 13.03 -6.69 -0.60
CA ALA A 115 12.24 -5.97 -1.58
C ALA A 115 13.07 -4.94 -2.36
N GLN A 116 12.42 -4.07 -3.14
CA GLN A 116 13.08 -2.99 -3.85
C GLN A 116 13.90 -2.11 -2.89
N GLY A 117 15.06 -1.63 -3.31
CA GLY A 117 15.97 -0.90 -2.43
C GLY A 117 16.72 -1.78 -1.41
N ASN A 118 16.66 -3.11 -1.55
CA ASN A 118 17.16 -4.10 -0.57
C ASN A 118 16.50 -3.98 0.81
N ILE A 119 15.28 -3.42 0.88
CA ILE A 119 14.55 -3.25 2.14
C ILE A 119 14.06 -4.62 2.61
N PRO A 120 14.45 -5.07 3.83
CA PRO A 120 13.95 -6.33 4.37
C PRO A 120 12.48 -6.22 4.77
N ILE A 121 11.69 -7.22 4.38
CA ILE A 121 10.29 -7.38 4.80
C ILE A 121 10.16 -8.69 5.59
N HIS A 122 9.63 -8.59 6.80
CA HIS A 122 9.33 -9.72 7.67
C HIS A 122 7.83 -9.95 7.72
N SER A 123 7.38 -11.14 7.34
CA SER A 123 5.95 -11.48 7.30
C SER A 123 5.56 -12.36 8.47
N VAL A 124 4.72 -11.84 9.36
CA VAL A 124 4.16 -12.56 10.49
C VAL A 124 2.75 -13.05 10.15
N ARG A 125 2.48 -14.33 10.41
CA ARG A 125 1.18 -14.99 10.21
C ARG A 125 0.76 -15.62 11.53
N MET A 126 -0.32 -15.08 12.16
CA MET A 126 -0.80 -15.61 13.44
C MET A 126 -2.27 -15.31 13.66
N GLU A 127 -2.89 -16.08 14.54
CA GLU A 127 -4.26 -15.85 15.00
C GLU A 127 -4.34 -14.53 15.79
N GLY A 128 -5.48 -13.86 15.71
CA GLY A 128 -5.72 -12.57 16.38
C GLY A 128 -5.22 -11.35 15.61
N MET A 129 -4.42 -11.53 14.55
CA MET A 129 -4.01 -10.46 13.65
C MET A 129 -4.98 -10.36 12.45
N LEU A 130 -5.26 -9.13 12.01
CA LEU A 130 -6.02 -8.89 10.77
C LEU A 130 -5.10 -8.35 9.68
N ALA A 131 -4.67 -7.09 9.81
CA ALA A 131 -3.75 -6.43 8.88
C ALA A 131 -3.01 -5.30 9.62
N HIS A 132 -1.74 -5.50 9.88
CA HIS A 132 -0.90 -4.53 10.57
C HIS A 132 0.42 -4.39 9.86
N GLN A 133 1.04 -3.23 9.97
CA GLN A 133 2.37 -3.00 9.42
C GLN A 133 3.14 -2.01 10.28
N GLU A 134 4.43 -2.28 10.39
CA GLU A 134 5.39 -1.45 11.09
C GLU A 134 6.58 -1.19 10.18
N VAL A 135 7.00 0.06 10.08
CA VAL A 135 8.22 0.49 9.40
C VAL A 135 9.15 1.08 10.44
N ILE A 136 10.33 0.49 10.56
CA ILE A 136 11.35 0.89 11.54
C ILE A 136 12.49 1.55 10.77
N PHE A 137 12.75 2.79 11.05
CA PHE A 137 13.86 3.58 10.53
C PHE A 137 14.94 3.71 11.61
N GLY A 138 16.19 3.56 11.21
CA GLY A 138 17.33 3.65 12.13
C GLY A 138 18.46 4.51 11.59
N SER A 139 19.07 5.26 12.47
CA SER A 139 20.35 5.94 12.26
C SER A 139 21.14 6.00 13.57
N THR A 140 22.36 6.52 13.56
CA THR A 140 23.23 6.55 14.73
C THR A 140 22.53 7.20 15.94
N GLY A 141 22.28 6.40 16.98
CA GLY A 141 21.73 6.84 18.26
C GLY A 141 20.21 7.09 18.28
N GLN A 142 19.47 6.80 17.18
CA GLN A 142 18.03 7.00 17.15
C GLN A 142 17.30 6.01 16.24
N THR A 143 16.06 5.77 16.56
CA THR A 143 15.10 5.03 15.71
C THR A 143 13.79 5.79 15.63
N LEU A 144 13.08 5.64 14.50
CA LEU A 144 11.70 6.06 14.33
C LEU A 144 10.89 4.82 13.91
N THR A 145 9.77 4.59 14.57
CA THR A 145 8.83 3.53 14.19
C THR A 145 7.49 4.16 13.80
N ILE A 146 7.02 3.82 12.60
CA ILE A 146 5.68 4.18 12.13
C ILE A 146 4.87 2.89 12.06
N ARG A 147 3.76 2.82 12.80
CA ARG A 147 2.92 1.62 12.87
C ARG A 147 1.47 1.94 12.60
N GLN A 148 0.82 1.05 11.86
CA GLN A 148 -0.62 1.03 11.70
C GLN A 148 -1.19 -0.33 12.12
N ASP A 149 -2.37 -0.33 12.70
CA ASP A 149 -3.09 -1.51 13.14
C ASP A 149 -4.55 -1.44 12.63
N SER A 150 -4.94 -2.40 11.81
CA SER A 150 -6.32 -2.65 11.43
C SER A 150 -6.77 -3.91 12.14
N SER A 151 -7.52 -3.76 13.23
CA SER A 151 -8.00 -4.87 14.05
C SER A 151 -9.38 -5.39 13.65
N ASP A 152 -10.12 -4.61 12.86
CA ASP A 152 -11.45 -4.96 12.35
C ASP A 152 -11.65 -4.40 10.94
N ARG A 153 -12.47 -5.10 10.13
CA ARG A 153 -12.75 -4.68 8.75
C ARG A 153 -13.52 -3.36 8.63
N SER A 154 -14.18 -2.92 9.68
CA SER A 154 -14.80 -1.59 9.73
C SER A 154 -13.78 -0.44 9.57
N SER A 155 -12.49 -0.68 9.83
CA SER A 155 -11.40 0.27 9.60
C SER A 155 -11.28 0.74 8.15
N PHE A 156 -11.79 -0.03 7.18
CA PHE A 156 -11.80 0.35 5.76
C PHE A 156 -12.97 1.29 5.40
N MET A 157 -14.04 1.33 6.23
CA MET A 157 -15.27 2.08 5.90
C MET A 157 -15.06 3.59 5.77
N PRO A 158 -14.25 4.26 6.58
CA PRO A 158 -13.95 5.68 6.37
C PRO A 158 -13.35 5.97 4.99
N GLY A 159 -12.42 5.13 4.51
CA GLY A 159 -11.84 5.25 3.17
C GLY A 159 -12.85 4.97 2.05
N VAL A 160 -13.71 3.97 2.23
CA VAL A 160 -14.81 3.71 1.29
C VAL A 160 -15.75 4.91 1.20
N LEU A 161 -16.13 5.51 2.34
CA LEU A 161 -16.97 6.71 2.36
C LEU A 161 -16.29 7.92 1.74
N MET A 162 -14.98 8.06 1.93
CA MET A 162 -14.16 9.10 1.27
C MET A 162 -14.20 8.94 -0.24
N ALA A 163 -13.96 7.74 -0.77
CA ALA A 163 -14.05 7.46 -2.20
C ALA A 163 -15.47 7.72 -2.75
N ILE A 164 -16.53 7.35 -2.01
CA ILE A 164 -17.91 7.60 -2.40
C ILE A 164 -18.19 9.10 -2.54
N LYS A 165 -17.73 9.90 -1.61
CA LYS A 165 -17.94 11.34 -1.59
C LYS A 165 -17.03 12.10 -2.56
N GLY A 166 -15.82 11.61 -2.77
CA GLY A 166 -14.79 12.27 -3.57
C GLY A 166 -14.92 12.05 -5.06
N VAL A 167 -15.31 10.83 -5.49
CA VAL A 167 -15.37 10.48 -6.92
C VAL A 167 -16.19 11.45 -7.80
N PRO A 168 -17.26 12.11 -7.31
CA PRO A 168 -17.96 13.10 -8.12
C PRO A 168 -17.11 14.30 -8.57
N ASN A 169 -16.04 14.59 -7.86
CA ASN A 169 -15.15 15.72 -8.10
C ASN A 169 -13.89 15.35 -8.91
N LEU A 170 -13.71 14.06 -9.21
CA LEU A 170 -12.62 13.58 -10.05
C LEU A 170 -12.97 13.71 -11.53
N THR A 171 -12.00 13.50 -12.41
CA THR A 171 -12.21 13.52 -13.87
C THR A 171 -11.54 12.30 -14.49
N GLY A 172 -12.35 11.45 -15.13
CA GLY A 172 -11.84 10.23 -15.76
C GLY A 172 -11.50 9.14 -14.74
N VAL A 173 -10.31 8.59 -14.82
CA VAL A 173 -9.84 7.48 -13.94
C VAL A 173 -8.70 7.96 -13.06
N ASP A 174 -8.90 7.91 -11.76
CA ASP A 174 -7.88 8.15 -10.74
C ASP A 174 -7.50 6.85 -10.03
N VAL A 175 -6.27 6.80 -9.49
CA VAL A 175 -5.74 5.64 -8.78
C VAL A 175 -5.23 6.06 -7.41
N GLY A 176 -5.63 5.31 -6.39
CA GLY A 176 -5.26 5.56 -5.01
C GLY A 176 -6.25 6.44 -4.27
N LEU A 177 -6.42 6.19 -2.98
CA LEU A 177 -7.26 7.01 -2.11
C LEU A 177 -6.56 8.32 -1.74
N GLU A 178 -5.23 8.36 -1.82
CA GLU A 178 -4.39 9.53 -1.58
C GLU A 178 -4.77 10.73 -2.48
N THR A 179 -5.31 10.49 -3.67
CA THR A 179 -5.82 11.57 -4.55
C THR A 179 -6.98 12.36 -3.94
N LEU A 180 -7.65 11.79 -2.95
CA LEU A 180 -8.76 12.40 -2.19
C LEU A 180 -8.33 12.86 -0.80
N MET A 181 -7.08 12.66 -0.44
CA MET A 181 -6.47 13.10 0.80
C MET A 181 -5.49 14.21 0.46
N ASP A 182 -5.48 15.29 1.21
CA ASP A 182 -4.51 16.40 1.02
C ASP A 182 -3.11 15.98 1.54
N VAL A 183 -2.55 14.84 1.03
CA VAL A 183 -1.27 14.25 1.47
C VAL A 183 -0.42 13.81 0.29
#